data_2f7e3142401862a280a6c0f9c064279f
#
_entry.id   2f7e3142401862a280a6c0f9c064279f
#
_cell.length_a   1.000
_cell.length_b   1.000
_cell.length_c   1.000
_cell.angle_alpha   90.00
_cell.angle_beta   90.00
_cell.angle_gamma   90.00
#
_symmetry.space_group_name_H-M   'P 1'
#
loop_
_entity.id
_entity.type
_entity.pdbx_description
1 polymer ?
#
loop_
_entity_poly.entity_id
_entity_poly.type
_entity_poly.pdbx_seq_one_letter_code
_entity_poly.pdbx_strand_id
1 'polypeptide(L)'
;MKQIIASFALATLAATGAAADTLIHAGRLIDGEADRPRAEVTIRIDGERIVAIESGYATPGSGDTLIDLSDATVLPGLMDMHVHLSGEYAADSRLRGFTLNEADYALIAAKFARITLDAGFTTVRNVGDRFNVTVALRDAIRRGDAVGPRIFTAAKSLATTGGHADPTNGWASHIMGDPGPAEGVVNGVADARKGVRQRYKEGADWIKITATGGVLSVAKSGQNPQFTDEELRAIVETAADYGLQVAAHAHGTEGMKRAVIAGVASIEHGTYMDDEVMRLMKEHGTWYVPTILAGNWVAEQSKIDGFFPELVRPKAAAIGPLIQETFAKAYRAGVPIVFGTDTGVSPHGDNAQEFALMVEGGMPPMEALKSATSVAADFLKIGDTHGRLQPGKIADIVAVPGNPLDDIRVMERVHFVMQGGRVHKRP
;
A
#
# COMPACT_ATOMS: atom_id res chain seq x y z
N MET A 1 -2.24 -83.09 11.75
CA MET A 1 -1.72 -82.31 10.58
C MET A 1 -2.20 -80.86 10.77
N LYS A 2 -1.31 -79.95 11.22
CA LYS A 2 -1.60 -78.50 11.37
C LYS A 2 -0.98 -77.76 10.17
N GLN A 3 -1.80 -77.17 9.34
CA GLN A 3 -1.38 -76.32 8.25
C GLN A 3 -1.03 -74.93 8.80
N ILE A 4 0.18 -74.48 8.60
CA ILE A 4 0.68 -73.13 8.87
C ILE A 4 0.45 -72.31 7.60
N ILE A 5 -0.42 -71.33 7.63
CA ILE A 5 -0.62 -70.34 6.58
C ILE A 5 0.32 -69.18 6.88
N ALA A 6 1.36 -69.02 6.07
CA ALA A 6 2.26 -67.85 6.10
C ALA A 6 1.64 -66.73 5.27
N SER A 7 1.19 -65.65 5.95
CA SER A 7 0.74 -64.41 5.27
C SER A 7 1.96 -63.56 4.91
N PHE A 8 2.22 -63.39 3.64
CA PHE A 8 3.15 -62.40 3.12
C PHE A 8 2.47 -61.05 3.08
N ALA A 9 2.86 -60.13 3.97
CA ALA A 9 2.47 -58.73 3.90
C ALA A 9 3.35 -58.02 2.84
N LEU A 10 2.76 -57.65 1.72
CA LEU A 10 3.39 -56.85 0.69
C LEU A 10 3.34 -55.37 1.16
N ALA A 11 4.48 -54.88 1.64
CA ALA A 11 4.63 -53.45 1.96
C ALA A 11 4.76 -52.66 0.64
N THR A 12 3.69 -52.05 0.17
CA THR A 12 3.72 -51.05 -0.89
C THR A 12 4.40 -49.80 -0.36
N LEU A 13 5.67 -49.56 -0.69
CA LEU A 13 6.29 -48.24 -0.60
C LEU A 13 5.52 -47.31 -1.57
N ALA A 14 4.65 -46.48 -1.06
CA ALA A 14 4.18 -45.33 -1.80
C ALA A 14 5.38 -44.40 -1.97
N ALA A 15 5.98 -44.37 -3.17
CA ALA A 15 6.88 -43.31 -3.57
C ALA A 15 6.02 -42.00 -3.59
N THR A 16 6.12 -41.21 -2.55
CA THR A 16 5.66 -39.80 -2.62
C THR A 16 6.55 -39.13 -3.66
N GLY A 17 6.07 -39.00 -4.89
CA GLY A 17 6.73 -38.20 -5.89
C GLY A 17 6.92 -36.82 -5.25
N ALA A 18 8.17 -36.32 -5.15
CA ALA A 18 8.44 -34.97 -4.76
C ALA A 18 7.62 -34.05 -5.68
N ALA A 19 6.86 -33.15 -5.11
CA ALA A 19 6.19 -32.12 -5.90
C ALA A 19 7.25 -31.37 -6.71
N ALA A 20 6.92 -31.00 -7.95
CA ALA A 20 7.84 -30.27 -8.82
C ALA A 20 8.03 -28.85 -8.26
N ASP A 21 9.27 -28.50 -7.94
CA ASP A 21 9.62 -27.19 -7.42
C ASP A 21 9.77 -26.14 -8.54
N THR A 22 9.61 -24.87 -8.18
CA THR A 22 10.06 -23.76 -9.03
C THR A 22 11.40 -23.26 -8.49
N LEU A 23 12.41 -23.24 -9.34
CA LEU A 23 13.74 -22.70 -9.04
C LEU A 23 13.87 -21.33 -9.73
N ILE A 24 14.31 -20.33 -8.98
CA ILE A 24 14.68 -19.02 -9.52
C ILE A 24 16.18 -18.84 -9.35
N HIS A 25 16.90 -18.70 -10.46
CA HIS A 25 18.31 -18.31 -10.46
C HIS A 25 18.39 -16.78 -10.43
N ALA A 26 18.88 -16.20 -9.35
CA ALA A 26 19.01 -14.77 -9.18
C ALA A 26 20.48 -14.34 -9.27
N GLY A 27 20.81 -13.39 -10.16
CA GLY A 27 22.16 -12.85 -10.25
C GLY A 27 22.55 -12.06 -9.00
N ARG A 28 21.58 -11.36 -8.43
CA ARG A 28 21.68 -10.68 -7.15
C ARG A 28 20.39 -10.86 -6.37
N LEU A 29 20.50 -11.09 -5.07
CA LEU A 29 19.38 -11.17 -4.14
C LEU A 29 19.47 -10.07 -3.10
N ILE A 30 18.44 -9.25 -2.99
CA ILE A 30 18.15 -8.36 -1.86
C ILE A 30 16.98 -9.00 -1.12
N ASP A 31 17.23 -9.60 0.04
CA ASP A 31 16.26 -10.47 0.72
C ASP A 31 15.26 -9.72 1.62
N GLY A 32 15.39 -8.39 1.73
CA GLY A 32 14.55 -7.55 2.59
C GLY A 32 14.99 -7.51 4.06
N GLU A 33 16.01 -8.29 4.46
CA GLU A 33 16.53 -8.33 5.83
C GLU A 33 17.97 -7.82 5.92
N ALA A 34 18.88 -8.43 5.14
CA ALA A 34 20.29 -8.12 5.16
C ALA A 34 20.58 -6.72 4.58
N ASP A 35 21.66 -6.08 5.08
CA ASP A 35 22.12 -4.78 4.56
C ASP A 35 22.98 -4.93 3.29
N ARG A 36 23.35 -6.16 2.94
CA ARG A 36 24.17 -6.45 1.75
C ARG A 36 23.49 -7.51 0.88
N PRO A 37 23.47 -7.29 -0.43
CA PRO A 37 22.94 -8.28 -1.36
C PRO A 37 23.84 -9.52 -1.41
N ARG A 38 23.23 -10.67 -1.76
CA ARG A 38 23.94 -11.91 -2.09
C ARG A 38 24.02 -12.07 -3.60
N ALA A 39 25.13 -12.58 -4.09
CA ALA A 39 25.30 -12.89 -5.52
C ALA A 39 25.05 -14.37 -5.80
N GLU A 40 24.57 -14.67 -7.01
CA GLU A 40 24.42 -16.01 -7.53
C GLU A 40 23.74 -16.97 -6.56
N VAL A 41 22.42 -16.84 -6.42
CA VAL A 41 21.63 -17.69 -5.53
C VAL A 41 20.50 -18.39 -6.29
N THR A 42 20.10 -19.56 -5.79
CA THR A 42 18.87 -20.25 -6.18
C THR A 42 17.82 -20.09 -5.10
N ILE A 43 16.64 -19.60 -5.47
CA ILE A 43 15.46 -19.59 -4.62
C ILE A 43 14.60 -20.78 -5.03
N ARG A 44 14.34 -21.71 -4.10
CA ARG A 44 13.49 -22.87 -4.32
C ARG A 44 12.11 -22.63 -3.73
N ILE A 45 11.08 -22.89 -4.53
CA ILE A 45 9.68 -22.61 -4.18
C ILE A 45 8.87 -23.88 -4.37
N ASP A 46 8.13 -24.28 -3.33
CA ASP A 46 7.10 -25.30 -3.37
C ASP A 46 5.73 -24.67 -3.17
N GLY A 47 4.86 -24.79 -4.18
CA GLY A 47 3.57 -24.13 -4.19
C GLY A 47 3.69 -22.62 -4.03
N GLU A 48 3.18 -22.08 -2.92
CA GLU A 48 3.22 -20.64 -2.64
C GLU A 48 4.39 -20.20 -1.76
N ARG A 49 5.27 -21.13 -1.29
CA ARG A 49 6.27 -20.84 -0.27
C ARG A 49 7.69 -21.04 -0.74
N ILE A 50 8.56 -20.17 -0.27
CA ILE A 50 9.99 -20.36 -0.36
C ILE A 50 10.39 -21.49 0.60
N VAL A 51 11.04 -22.54 0.09
CA VAL A 51 11.50 -23.68 0.91
C VAL A 51 13.00 -23.64 1.17
N ALA A 52 13.79 -23.05 0.26
CA ALA A 52 15.23 -22.89 0.45
C ALA A 52 15.78 -21.67 -0.33
N ILE A 53 16.91 -21.14 0.13
CA ILE A 53 17.75 -20.18 -0.59
C ILE A 53 19.19 -20.67 -0.54
N GLU A 54 19.68 -21.14 -1.68
CA GLU A 54 20.95 -21.82 -1.82
C GLU A 54 21.98 -20.90 -2.51
N SER A 55 23.27 -21.03 -2.17
CA SER A 55 24.34 -20.32 -2.87
C SER A 55 24.65 -21.04 -4.19
N GLY A 56 24.88 -20.27 -5.26
CA GLY A 56 25.10 -20.78 -6.61
C GLY A 56 23.81 -21.18 -7.32
N TYR A 57 23.95 -21.63 -8.55
CA TYR A 57 22.84 -22.05 -9.41
C TYR A 57 22.65 -23.56 -9.35
N ALA A 58 21.61 -23.98 -8.62
CA ALA A 58 21.26 -25.39 -8.50
C ALA A 58 20.72 -25.95 -9.82
N THR A 59 21.10 -27.17 -10.15
CA THR A 59 20.56 -27.89 -11.32
C THR A 59 19.12 -28.31 -11.02
N PRO A 60 18.14 -27.97 -11.89
CA PRO A 60 16.78 -28.43 -11.74
C PRO A 60 16.66 -29.93 -11.75
N GLY A 61 15.84 -30.51 -10.88
CA GLY A 61 15.47 -31.91 -10.88
C GLY A 61 14.45 -32.23 -11.99
N SER A 62 14.15 -33.52 -12.13
CA SER A 62 13.14 -33.97 -13.09
C SER A 62 11.76 -33.46 -12.66
N GLY A 63 11.14 -32.61 -13.49
CA GLY A 63 9.83 -31.99 -13.24
C GLY A 63 9.89 -30.58 -12.71
N ASP A 64 11.04 -30.11 -12.24
CA ASP A 64 11.18 -28.71 -11.74
C ASP A 64 11.04 -27.70 -12.88
N THR A 65 10.54 -26.52 -12.52
CA THR A 65 10.47 -25.36 -13.41
C THR A 65 11.61 -24.41 -13.09
N LEU A 66 12.48 -24.11 -14.07
CA LEU A 66 13.51 -23.08 -13.93
C LEU A 66 13.03 -21.73 -14.45
N ILE A 67 13.24 -20.69 -13.64
CA ILE A 67 13.10 -19.28 -14.00
C ILE A 67 14.49 -18.66 -13.91
N ASP A 68 15.05 -18.29 -15.04
CA ASP A 68 16.40 -17.70 -15.11
C ASP A 68 16.31 -16.18 -14.99
N LEU A 69 16.82 -15.64 -13.88
CA LEU A 69 16.97 -14.22 -13.55
C LEU A 69 18.43 -13.94 -13.15
N SER A 70 19.37 -14.68 -13.73
CA SER A 70 20.80 -14.59 -13.41
C SER A 70 21.44 -13.25 -13.82
N ASP A 71 20.79 -12.48 -14.67
CA ASP A 71 21.19 -11.12 -15.08
C ASP A 71 20.47 -10.01 -14.31
N ALA A 72 19.61 -10.35 -13.34
CA ALA A 72 18.73 -9.43 -12.64
C ALA A 72 19.03 -9.35 -11.13
N THR A 73 18.51 -8.30 -10.50
CA THR A 73 18.37 -8.22 -9.04
C THR A 73 16.95 -8.65 -8.65
N VAL A 74 16.88 -9.66 -7.78
CA VAL A 74 15.65 -10.23 -7.25
C VAL A 74 15.40 -9.66 -5.84
N LEU A 75 14.15 -9.24 -5.58
CA LEU A 75 13.72 -8.64 -4.32
C LEU A 75 12.37 -9.24 -3.87
N PRO A 76 11.98 -9.05 -2.58
CA PRO A 76 10.60 -9.31 -2.17
C PRO A 76 9.61 -8.48 -2.99
N GLY A 77 8.41 -9.01 -3.19
CA GLY A 77 7.31 -8.24 -3.76
C GLY A 77 7.10 -6.92 -3.03
N LEU A 78 6.97 -5.84 -3.80
CA LEU A 78 6.85 -4.48 -3.26
C LEU A 78 5.49 -4.26 -2.59
N MET A 79 5.46 -3.36 -1.62
CA MET A 79 4.28 -3.00 -0.86
C MET A 79 4.10 -1.47 -0.84
N ASP A 80 2.90 -1.00 -1.15
CA ASP A 80 2.54 0.42 -1.14
C ASP A 80 1.44 0.66 -0.10
N MET A 81 1.77 1.46 0.92
CA MET A 81 0.87 1.70 2.07
C MET A 81 -0.11 2.84 1.84
N HIS A 82 -0.16 3.41 0.65
CA HIS A 82 -1.13 4.45 0.32
C HIS A 82 -1.47 4.47 -1.16
N VAL A 83 -2.59 3.83 -1.53
CA VAL A 83 -3.12 3.86 -2.90
C VAL A 83 -4.63 4.10 -2.92
N HIS A 84 -5.17 4.50 -4.08
CA HIS A 84 -6.59 4.68 -4.36
C HIS A 84 -6.97 3.96 -5.67
N LEU A 85 -7.12 2.64 -5.61
CA LEU A 85 -7.36 1.80 -6.80
C LEU A 85 -8.68 2.10 -7.55
N SER A 86 -9.65 2.75 -6.90
CA SER A 86 -10.95 3.02 -7.51
C SER A 86 -10.95 4.14 -8.55
N GLY A 87 -9.82 4.78 -8.81
CA GLY A 87 -9.71 5.85 -9.80
C GLY A 87 -8.29 6.36 -9.97
N GLU A 88 -8.17 7.30 -10.90
CA GLU A 88 -6.97 8.07 -11.16
C GLU A 88 -7.41 9.50 -11.46
N TYR A 89 -6.73 10.48 -10.83
CA TYR A 89 -7.15 11.87 -10.95
C TYR A 89 -6.88 12.40 -12.37
N ALA A 90 -7.87 13.05 -12.95
CA ALA A 90 -7.81 13.66 -14.26
C ALA A 90 -8.68 14.93 -14.29
N ALA A 91 -8.53 15.76 -15.32
CA ALA A 91 -9.28 16.99 -15.45
C ALA A 91 -10.82 16.76 -15.47
N ASP A 92 -11.27 15.59 -15.93
CA ASP A 92 -12.68 15.19 -15.97
C ASP A 92 -13.16 14.41 -14.74
N SER A 93 -12.34 14.26 -13.69
CA SER A 93 -12.67 13.44 -12.50
C SER A 93 -13.99 13.85 -11.84
N ARG A 94 -14.31 15.14 -11.85
CA ARG A 94 -15.62 15.61 -11.34
C ARG A 94 -16.78 15.17 -12.22
N LEU A 95 -16.62 15.22 -13.55
CA LEU A 95 -17.66 14.78 -14.49
C LEU A 95 -17.92 13.29 -14.36
N ARG A 96 -16.92 12.48 -14.13
CA ARG A 96 -17.06 11.03 -13.87
C ARG A 96 -17.95 10.74 -12.68
N GLY A 97 -17.96 11.61 -11.66
CA GLY A 97 -18.88 11.48 -10.51
C GLY A 97 -20.36 11.59 -10.86
N PHE A 98 -20.73 12.15 -12.04
CA PHE A 98 -22.10 12.20 -12.54
C PHE A 98 -22.45 11.05 -13.50
N THR A 99 -21.45 10.45 -14.14
CA THR A 99 -21.66 9.54 -15.27
C THR A 99 -21.34 8.08 -14.96
N LEU A 100 -20.52 7.83 -13.91
CA LEU A 100 -20.10 6.49 -13.54
C LEU A 100 -20.89 5.96 -12.35
N ASN A 101 -21.25 4.68 -12.42
CA ASN A 101 -21.92 3.91 -11.37
C ASN A 101 -20.92 3.01 -10.61
N GLU A 102 -21.39 2.33 -9.58
CA GLU A 102 -20.58 1.42 -8.75
C GLU A 102 -19.85 0.35 -9.58
N ALA A 103 -20.53 -0.24 -10.57
CA ALA A 103 -19.96 -1.26 -11.45
C ALA A 103 -18.81 -0.71 -12.30
N ASP A 104 -18.92 0.54 -12.76
CA ASP A 104 -17.85 1.19 -13.54
C ASP A 104 -16.62 1.39 -12.68
N TYR A 105 -16.77 1.87 -11.44
CA TYR A 105 -15.67 2.02 -10.47
C TYR A 105 -15.04 0.68 -10.11
N ALA A 106 -15.81 -0.41 -10.02
CA ALA A 106 -15.28 -1.74 -9.74
C ALA A 106 -14.40 -2.25 -10.90
N LEU A 107 -14.82 -2.04 -12.15
CA LEU A 107 -14.04 -2.41 -13.34
C LEU A 107 -12.78 -1.54 -13.48
N ILE A 108 -12.89 -0.25 -13.18
CA ILE A 108 -11.74 0.67 -13.13
C ILE A 108 -10.75 0.22 -12.07
N ALA A 109 -11.23 -0.14 -10.88
CA ALA A 109 -10.38 -0.62 -9.79
C ALA A 109 -9.65 -1.93 -10.16
N ALA A 110 -10.30 -2.85 -10.85
CA ALA A 110 -9.68 -4.08 -11.35
C ALA A 110 -8.58 -3.79 -12.38
N LYS A 111 -8.78 -2.81 -13.28
CA LYS A 111 -7.76 -2.35 -14.23
C LYS A 111 -6.54 -1.81 -13.50
N PHE A 112 -6.72 -0.90 -12.54
CA PHE A 112 -5.62 -0.28 -11.83
C PHE A 112 -4.91 -1.24 -10.87
N ALA A 113 -5.63 -2.18 -10.27
CA ALA A 113 -5.03 -3.26 -9.50
C ALA A 113 -4.08 -4.11 -10.36
N ARG A 114 -4.46 -4.42 -11.60
CA ARG A 114 -3.57 -5.16 -12.52
C ARG A 114 -2.34 -4.35 -12.87
N ILE A 115 -2.47 -3.06 -13.19
CA ILE A 115 -1.34 -2.17 -13.51
C ILE A 115 -0.38 -2.07 -12.30
N THR A 116 -0.91 -1.91 -11.09
CA THR A 116 -0.14 -1.83 -9.85
C THR A 116 0.63 -3.13 -9.57
N LEU A 117 -0.01 -4.29 -9.79
CA LEU A 117 0.67 -5.60 -9.68
C LEU A 117 1.79 -5.75 -10.72
N ASP A 118 1.53 -5.39 -11.99
CA ASP A 118 2.52 -5.48 -13.07
C ASP A 118 3.71 -4.51 -12.88
N ALA A 119 3.53 -3.45 -12.08
CA ALA A 119 4.60 -2.57 -11.61
C ALA A 119 5.41 -3.14 -10.44
N GLY A 120 5.06 -4.35 -9.93
CA GLY A 120 5.80 -5.05 -8.89
C GLY A 120 5.21 -4.94 -7.48
N PHE A 121 4.12 -4.19 -7.30
CA PHE A 121 3.48 -4.04 -6.00
C PHE A 121 2.53 -5.20 -5.76
N THR A 122 3.00 -6.21 -5.02
CA THR A 122 2.24 -7.43 -4.71
C THR A 122 1.28 -7.28 -3.54
N THR A 123 1.45 -6.23 -2.73
CA THR A 123 0.57 -5.89 -1.62
C THR A 123 0.35 -4.38 -1.56
N VAL A 124 -0.88 -3.95 -1.30
CA VAL A 124 -1.22 -2.52 -1.16
C VAL A 124 -2.17 -2.27 0.00
N ARG A 125 -2.06 -1.08 0.60
CA ARG A 125 -3.09 -0.54 1.50
C ARG A 125 -3.89 0.54 0.76
N ASN A 126 -5.15 0.24 0.43
CA ASN A 126 -6.06 1.18 -0.21
C ASN A 126 -6.78 2.02 0.85
N VAL A 127 -6.45 3.29 0.95
CA VAL A 127 -6.88 4.16 2.05
C VAL A 127 -8.01 5.12 1.68
N GLY A 128 -8.98 4.61 1.00
CA GLY A 128 -10.20 5.31 0.64
C GLY A 128 -10.68 4.94 -0.76
N ASP A 129 -11.98 4.72 -0.88
CA ASP A 129 -12.62 4.47 -2.16
C ASP A 129 -14.04 5.05 -2.22
N ARG A 130 -14.68 4.88 -3.36
CA ARG A 130 -16.12 5.10 -3.53
C ARG A 130 -16.83 3.77 -3.54
N PHE A 131 -18.01 3.70 -2.94
CA PHE A 131 -18.92 2.55 -3.00
C PHE A 131 -18.37 1.23 -2.42
N ASN A 132 -17.27 1.25 -1.67
CA ASN A 132 -16.60 0.06 -1.13
C ASN A 132 -16.14 -0.94 -2.23
N VAL A 133 -15.84 -0.44 -3.42
CA VAL A 133 -15.45 -1.31 -4.56
C VAL A 133 -14.14 -2.06 -4.29
N THR A 134 -13.24 -1.51 -3.47
CA THR A 134 -11.97 -2.19 -3.14
C THR A 134 -12.15 -3.33 -2.15
N VAL A 135 -13.21 -3.36 -1.36
CA VAL A 135 -13.61 -4.53 -0.56
C VAL A 135 -14.03 -5.67 -1.51
N ALA A 136 -14.91 -5.36 -2.48
CA ALA A 136 -15.34 -6.34 -3.48
C ALA A 136 -14.16 -6.85 -4.33
N LEU A 137 -13.26 -5.95 -4.75
CA LEU A 137 -12.07 -6.29 -5.54
C LEU A 137 -11.09 -7.19 -4.75
N ARG A 138 -10.80 -6.84 -3.47
CA ARG A 138 -9.98 -7.67 -2.58
C ARG A 138 -10.52 -9.09 -2.53
N ASP A 139 -11.82 -9.23 -2.30
CA ASP A 139 -12.46 -10.52 -2.16
C ASP A 139 -12.51 -11.29 -3.49
N ALA A 140 -12.70 -10.59 -4.63
CA ALA A 140 -12.60 -11.18 -5.96
C ALA A 140 -11.19 -11.70 -6.27
N ILE A 141 -10.14 -10.94 -5.91
CA ILE A 141 -8.75 -11.39 -6.06
C ILE A 141 -8.48 -12.63 -5.20
N ARG A 142 -8.96 -12.66 -3.94
CA ARG A 142 -8.80 -13.83 -3.04
C ARG A 142 -9.49 -15.09 -3.57
N ARG A 143 -10.61 -14.94 -4.29
CA ARG A 143 -11.31 -16.08 -4.93
C ARG A 143 -10.73 -16.46 -6.29
N GLY A 144 -9.86 -15.64 -6.87
CA GLY A 144 -9.31 -15.84 -8.22
C GLY A 144 -10.19 -15.30 -9.36
N ASP A 145 -11.23 -14.53 -9.04
CA ASP A 145 -12.16 -13.92 -10.03
C ASP A 145 -11.51 -12.68 -10.69
N ALA A 146 -10.50 -12.08 -10.05
CA ALA A 146 -9.75 -10.93 -10.57
C ALA A 146 -8.25 -11.10 -10.32
N VAL A 147 -7.43 -10.33 -11.04
CA VAL A 147 -5.98 -10.30 -10.88
C VAL A 147 -5.55 -8.94 -10.34
N GLY A 148 -4.78 -8.94 -9.27
CA GLY A 148 -4.27 -7.72 -8.62
C GLY A 148 -3.43 -8.05 -7.39
N PRO A 149 -2.90 -7.03 -6.70
CA PRO A 149 -2.15 -7.19 -5.46
C PRO A 149 -3.04 -7.71 -4.32
N ARG A 150 -2.43 -8.17 -3.26
CA ARG A 150 -3.09 -8.35 -1.96
C ARG A 150 -3.51 -6.98 -1.44
N ILE A 151 -4.81 -6.78 -1.20
CA ILE A 151 -5.36 -5.49 -0.79
C ILE A 151 -5.73 -5.51 0.68
N PHE A 152 -5.25 -4.51 1.43
CA PHE A 152 -5.77 -4.09 2.73
C PHE A 152 -6.56 -2.80 2.50
N THR A 153 -7.86 -2.79 2.75
CA THR A 153 -8.71 -1.65 2.40
C THR A 153 -9.32 -0.97 3.61
N ALA A 154 -9.37 0.37 3.58
CA ALA A 154 -10.13 1.17 4.53
C ALA A 154 -11.59 1.40 4.07
N ALA A 155 -11.97 0.92 2.88
CA ALA A 155 -13.25 1.25 2.26
C ALA A 155 -13.45 2.79 2.17
N LYS A 156 -14.66 3.31 2.41
CA LYS A 156 -14.91 4.77 2.41
C LYS A 156 -14.22 5.45 3.61
N SER A 157 -13.53 6.56 3.36
CA SER A 157 -12.92 7.38 4.40
C SER A 157 -13.97 8.00 5.33
N LEU A 158 -13.57 8.37 6.56
CA LEU A 158 -14.37 9.16 7.47
C LEU A 158 -13.90 10.63 7.45
N ALA A 159 -14.85 11.54 7.33
CA ALA A 159 -14.65 12.99 7.38
C ALA A 159 -15.77 13.65 8.17
N THR A 160 -15.58 14.90 8.60
CA THR A 160 -16.66 15.75 9.10
C THR A 160 -17.43 16.39 7.94
N THR A 161 -18.62 16.92 8.19
CA THR A 161 -19.34 17.73 7.20
C THR A 161 -18.45 18.87 6.69
N GLY A 162 -18.29 18.96 5.36
CA GLY A 162 -17.37 19.90 4.70
C GLY A 162 -15.90 19.56 4.88
N GLY A 163 -15.55 18.43 5.49
CA GLY A 163 -14.18 17.91 5.63
C GLY A 163 -13.61 17.41 4.30
N HIS A 164 -12.30 17.13 4.28
CA HIS A 164 -11.58 16.83 3.03
C HIS A 164 -12.20 15.64 2.24
N ALA A 165 -12.61 14.58 2.93
CA ALA A 165 -13.22 13.40 2.30
C ALA A 165 -14.76 13.43 2.32
N ASP A 166 -15.40 14.54 2.64
CA ASP A 166 -16.85 14.67 2.46
C ASP A 166 -17.19 14.55 0.97
N PRO A 167 -17.95 13.50 0.57
CA PRO A 167 -18.22 13.23 -0.84
C PRO A 167 -19.06 14.31 -1.52
N THR A 168 -19.66 15.22 -0.74
CA THR A 168 -20.53 16.29 -1.25
C THR A 168 -19.80 17.62 -1.48
N ASN A 169 -18.51 17.71 -1.16
CA ASN A 169 -17.75 18.94 -1.34
C ASN A 169 -17.75 19.45 -2.78
N GLY A 170 -18.23 20.69 -2.94
CA GLY A 170 -18.32 21.36 -4.24
C GLY A 170 -19.47 20.87 -5.15
N TRP A 171 -20.44 20.12 -4.60
CA TRP A 171 -21.67 19.73 -5.27
C TRP A 171 -22.84 20.57 -4.79
N ALA A 172 -23.83 20.76 -5.64
CA ALA A 172 -25.08 21.38 -5.22
C ALA A 172 -25.83 20.41 -4.28
N SER A 173 -26.36 20.93 -3.17
CA SER A 173 -26.97 20.11 -2.11
C SER A 173 -28.14 19.25 -2.58
N HIS A 174 -28.90 19.70 -3.58
CA HIS A 174 -30.02 18.94 -4.14
C HIS A 174 -29.58 17.71 -4.97
N ILE A 175 -28.28 17.58 -5.31
CA ILE A 175 -27.74 16.46 -6.07
C ILE A 175 -27.25 15.35 -5.13
N MET A 176 -26.50 15.71 -4.07
CA MET A 176 -25.81 14.75 -3.21
C MET A 176 -26.49 14.54 -1.85
N GLY A 177 -27.47 15.39 -1.50
CA GLY A 177 -28.16 15.31 -0.22
C GLY A 177 -27.29 15.70 0.98
N ASP A 178 -27.61 15.13 2.13
CA ASP A 178 -26.92 15.34 3.42
C ASP A 178 -26.39 13.95 3.90
N PRO A 179 -25.14 13.61 3.62
CA PRO A 179 -24.59 12.29 3.92
C PRO A 179 -24.32 12.13 5.42
N GLY A 180 -24.39 10.89 5.88
CA GLY A 180 -24.12 10.51 7.26
C GLY A 180 -23.00 9.47 7.39
N PRO A 181 -22.93 8.75 8.54
CA PRO A 181 -21.90 7.76 8.80
C PRO A 181 -21.81 6.62 7.77
N ALA A 182 -22.91 6.29 7.08
CA ALA A 182 -22.92 5.27 6.03
C ALA A 182 -22.09 5.72 4.80
N GLU A 183 -22.14 6.98 4.46
CA GLU A 183 -21.39 7.59 3.36
C GLU A 183 -19.97 8.03 3.79
N GLY A 184 -19.69 8.04 5.11
CA GLY A 184 -18.40 8.41 5.67
C GLY A 184 -18.38 9.81 6.31
N VAL A 185 -19.55 10.49 6.45
CA VAL A 185 -19.61 11.79 7.12
C VAL A 185 -20.08 11.59 8.56
N VAL A 186 -19.26 12.07 9.51
CA VAL A 186 -19.48 11.89 10.95
C VAL A 186 -19.31 13.20 11.69
N ASN A 187 -20.25 13.50 12.60
CA ASN A 187 -20.24 14.70 13.43
C ASN A 187 -20.55 14.31 14.88
N GLY A 188 -19.61 14.60 15.77
CA GLY A 188 -19.68 14.22 17.17
C GLY A 188 -19.38 12.75 17.44
N VAL A 189 -19.20 12.41 18.70
CA VAL A 189 -18.75 11.09 19.20
C VAL A 189 -19.66 9.95 18.76
N ALA A 190 -20.98 10.15 18.74
CA ALA A 190 -21.93 9.11 18.37
C ALA A 190 -21.78 8.69 16.90
N ASP A 191 -21.68 9.66 15.99
CA ASP A 191 -21.47 9.40 14.57
C ASP A 191 -20.08 8.81 14.30
N ALA A 192 -19.05 9.32 14.97
CA ALA A 192 -17.69 8.82 14.89
C ALA A 192 -17.64 7.29 15.18
N ARG A 193 -18.24 6.86 16.30
CA ARG A 193 -18.36 5.43 16.67
C ARG A 193 -19.21 4.66 15.67
N LYS A 194 -20.31 5.23 15.17
CA LYS A 194 -21.17 4.62 14.17
C LYS A 194 -20.43 4.45 12.84
N GLY A 195 -19.66 5.45 12.41
CA GLY A 195 -18.87 5.41 11.19
C GLY A 195 -17.83 4.27 11.19
N VAL A 196 -17.09 4.10 12.28
CA VAL A 196 -16.14 2.99 12.45
C VAL A 196 -16.84 1.63 12.37
N ARG A 197 -17.95 1.46 13.10
CA ARG A 197 -18.73 0.22 13.09
C ARG A 197 -19.32 -0.08 11.71
N GLN A 198 -19.70 0.96 10.97
CA GLN A 198 -20.16 0.80 9.59
C GLN A 198 -19.04 0.28 8.68
N ARG A 199 -17.82 0.84 8.78
CA ARG A 199 -16.64 0.33 8.02
C ARG A 199 -16.32 -1.13 8.37
N TYR A 200 -16.32 -1.48 9.66
CA TYR A 200 -16.17 -2.86 10.11
C TYR A 200 -17.23 -3.79 9.49
N LYS A 201 -18.51 -3.41 9.57
CA LYS A 201 -19.62 -4.15 8.97
C LYS A 201 -19.44 -4.37 7.47
N GLU A 202 -18.90 -3.39 6.77
CA GLU A 202 -18.65 -3.41 5.32
C GLU A 202 -17.40 -4.21 4.94
N GLY A 203 -16.63 -4.69 5.93
CA GLY A 203 -15.47 -5.54 5.72
C GLY A 203 -14.15 -4.76 5.51
N ALA A 204 -14.05 -3.52 5.96
CA ALA A 204 -12.79 -2.79 5.96
C ALA A 204 -11.74 -3.46 6.85
N ASP A 205 -10.48 -3.44 6.42
CA ASP A 205 -9.32 -3.92 7.17
C ASP A 205 -8.68 -2.80 8.01
N TRP A 206 -8.93 -1.54 7.65
CA TRP A 206 -8.41 -0.31 8.25
C TRP A 206 -9.52 0.74 8.36
N ILE A 207 -9.28 1.76 9.18
CA ILE A 207 -10.06 3.00 9.16
C ILE A 207 -9.19 4.10 8.53
N LYS A 208 -9.75 4.89 7.63
CA LYS A 208 -9.13 6.13 7.12
C LYS A 208 -9.94 7.32 7.58
N ILE A 209 -9.25 8.31 8.11
CA ILE A 209 -9.82 9.63 8.45
C ILE A 209 -9.10 10.74 7.69
N THR A 210 -9.76 11.89 7.56
CA THR A 210 -9.14 13.14 7.11
C THR A 210 -9.07 14.13 8.27
N ALA A 211 -7.94 14.09 9.01
CA ALA A 211 -7.75 14.89 10.22
C ALA A 211 -7.59 16.39 9.94
N THR A 212 -7.22 16.76 8.71
CA THR A 212 -7.13 18.15 8.23
C THR A 212 -7.85 18.33 6.91
N GLY A 213 -7.99 19.58 6.47
CA GLY A 213 -8.25 19.90 5.07
C GLY A 213 -7.20 19.28 4.16
N GLY A 214 -7.46 19.24 2.85
CA GLY A 214 -6.58 18.64 1.86
C GLY A 214 -6.41 19.52 0.62
N VAL A 215 -5.46 19.11 -0.22
CA VAL A 215 -5.11 19.83 -1.46
C VAL A 215 -6.25 19.80 -2.46
N LEU A 216 -6.76 18.60 -2.76
CA LEU A 216 -7.68 18.35 -3.88
C LEU A 216 -9.16 18.60 -3.55
N SER A 217 -9.53 18.82 -2.30
CA SER A 217 -10.91 19.16 -1.96
C SER A 217 -11.25 20.61 -2.31
N VAL A 218 -12.50 20.85 -2.72
CA VAL A 218 -13.03 22.18 -3.00
C VAL A 218 -13.38 22.85 -1.67
N ALA A 219 -12.34 23.20 -0.92
CA ALA A 219 -12.42 23.86 0.38
C ALA A 219 -11.27 24.88 0.49
N LYS A 220 -11.50 25.94 1.29
CA LYS A 220 -10.56 27.08 1.40
C LYS A 220 -9.24 26.66 2.05
N SER A 221 -9.28 25.89 3.14
CA SER A 221 -8.09 25.49 3.88
C SER A 221 -7.69 24.05 3.57
N GLY A 222 -6.39 23.83 3.31
CA GLY A 222 -5.78 22.50 3.25
C GLY A 222 -5.09 22.09 4.56
N GLN A 223 -5.08 22.94 5.60
CA GLN A 223 -4.27 22.72 6.81
C GLN A 223 -5.06 22.62 8.10
N ASN A 224 -6.23 23.27 8.18
CA ASN A 224 -6.98 23.35 9.44
C ASN A 224 -7.45 21.98 9.91
N PRO A 225 -7.40 21.69 11.23
CA PRO A 225 -7.96 20.47 11.79
C PRO A 225 -9.47 20.41 11.52
N GLN A 226 -9.96 19.19 11.30
CA GLN A 226 -11.36 18.94 10.91
C GLN A 226 -12.12 18.08 11.91
N PHE A 227 -11.42 17.46 12.85
CA PHE A 227 -12.03 16.72 13.96
C PHE A 227 -11.70 17.39 15.30
N THR A 228 -12.60 17.24 16.27
CA THR A 228 -12.31 17.51 17.67
C THR A 228 -11.52 16.38 18.30
N ASP A 229 -10.89 16.62 19.45
CA ASP A 229 -10.13 15.60 20.16
C ASP A 229 -11.02 14.43 20.64
N GLU A 230 -12.27 14.71 21.01
CA GLU A 230 -13.25 13.72 21.42
C GLU A 230 -13.66 12.80 20.25
N GLU A 231 -13.85 13.37 19.06
CA GLU A 231 -14.16 12.60 17.85
C GLU A 231 -13.01 11.69 17.45
N LEU A 232 -11.78 12.21 17.42
CA LEU A 232 -10.57 11.45 17.10
C LEU A 232 -10.39 10.29 18.10
N ARG A 233 -10.52 10.56 19.40
CA ARG A 233 -10.44 9.53 20.43
C ARG A 233 -11.51 8.47 20.24
N ALA A 234 -12.75 8.87 19.99
CA ALA A 234 -13.87 7.94 19.77
C ALA A 234 -13.64 7.04 18.54
N ILE A 235 -13.06 7.58 17.46
CA ILE A 235 -12.70 6.80 16.27
C ILE A 235 -11.62 5.78 16.61
N VAL A 236 -10.51 6.20 17.23
CA VAL A 236 -9.36 5.33 17.52
C VAL A 236 -9.73 4.24 18.52
N GLU A 237 -10.39 4.59 19.64
CA GLU A 237 -10.85 3.61 20.63
C GLU A 237 -11.80 2.58 20.00
N THR A 238 -12.79 3.04 19.22
CA THR A 238 -13.74 2.13 18.58
C THR A 238 -13.06 1.25 17.53
N ALA A 239 -12.11 1.76 16.77
CA ALA A 239 -11.34 0.97 15.82
C ALA A 239 -10.53 -0.13 16.55
N ALA A 240 -9.87 0.23 17.66
CA ALA A 240 -9.12 -0.73 18.49
C ALA A 240 -10.00 -1.84 19.06
N ASP A 241 -11.22 -1.55 19.51
CA ASP A 241 -12.19 -2.54 19.97
C ASP A 241 -12.51 -3.61 18.92
N TYR A 242 -12.42 -3.26 17.64
CA TYR A 242 -12.63 -4.15 16.50
C TYR A 242 -11.32 -4.69 15.88
N GLY A 243 -10.18 -4.43 16.52
CA GLY A 243 -8.87 -4.85 16.01
C GLY A 243 -8.39 -4.09 14.76
N LEU A 244 -8.99 -2.94 14.45
CA LEU A 244 -8.63 -2.10 13.31
C LEU A 244 -7.65 -1.00 13.72
N GLN A 245 -6.82 -0.58 12.77
CA GLN A 245 -5.92 0.57 12.92
C GLN A 245 -6.47 1.77 12.13
N VAL A 246 -6.05 2.98 12.53
CA VAL A 246 -6.51 4.22 11.90
C VAL A 246 -5.36 4.89 11.15
N ALA A 247 -5.57 5.19 9.86
CA ALA A 247 -4.70 6.00 9.03
C ALA A 247 -5.28 7.42 8.91
N ALA A 248 -4.46 8.46 9.10
CA ALA A 248 -4.92 9.84 9.11
C ALA A 248 -4.28 10.67 7.99
N HIS A 249 -5.07 11.08 6.99
CA HIS A 249 -4.65 12.17 6.12
C HIS A 249 -4.48 13.44 6.97
N ALA A 250 -3.32 14.06 6.90
CA ALA A 250 -3.06 15.32 7.57
C ALA A 250 -1.95 16.11 6.90
N HIS A 251 -2.21 17.36 6.53
CA HIS A 251 -1.20 18.31 6.07
C HIS A 251 -0.77 19.25 7.18
N GLY A 252 -1.74 19.85 7.92
CA GLY A 252 -1.48 20.88 8.91
C GLY A 252 -1.05 20.34 10.27
N THR A 253 -0.12 21.04 10.91
CA THR A 253 0.54 20.68 12.17
C THR A 253 -0.45 20.37 13.30
N GLU A 254 -1.45 21.23 13.52
CA GLU A 254 -2.40 21.05 14.64
C GLU A 254 -3.25 19.77 14.48
N GLY A 255 -3.74 19.50 13.26
CA GLY A 255 -4.49 18.26 13.01
C GLY A 255 -3.63 17.01 13.14
N MET A 256 -2.35 17.08 12.74
CA MET A 256 -1.40 16.00 12.99
C MET A 256 -1.19 15.72 14.47
N LYS A 257 -0.95 16.77 15.28
CA LYS A 257 -0.78 16.63 16.74
C LYS A 257 -1.97 15.95 17.39
N ARG A 258 -3.18 16.40 17.09
CA ARG A 258 -4.43 15.80 17.62
C ARG A 258 -4.57 14.34 17.21
N ALA A 259 -4.32 14.02 15.92
CA ALA A 259 -4.42 12.66 15.43
C ALA A 259 -3.39 11.73 16.08
N VAL A 260 -2.12 12.16 16.21
CA VAL A 260 -1.05 11.39 16.85
C VAL A 260 -1.36 11.15 18.33
N ILE A 261 -1.78 12.19 19.07
CA ILE A 261 -2.16 12.08 20.49
C ILE A 261 -3.35 11.14 20.67
N ALA A 262 -4.30 11.14 19.73
CA ALA A 262 -5.43 10.22 19.75
C ALA A 262 -5.02 8.75 19.49
N GLY A 263 -3.82 8.49 18.94
CA GLY A 263 -3.28 7.15 18.75
C GLY A 263 -3.48 6.57 17.34
N VAL A 264 -3.50 7.42 16.29
CA VAL A 264 -3.51 6.91 14.91
C VAL A 264 -2.24 6.13 14.59
N ALA A 265 -2.37 5.09 13.76
CA ALA A 265 -1.25 4.23 13.38
C ALA A 265 -0.32 4.92 12.37
N SER A 266 -0.85 5.78 11.50
CA SER A 266 -0.04 6.50 10.52
C SER A 266 -0.59 7.90 10.22
N ILE A 267 0.35 8.80 9.91
CA ILE A 267 0.10 10.10 9.28
C ILE A 267 0.46 9.97 7.80
N GLU A 268 -0.47 10.30 6.95
CA GLU A 268 -0.33 10.34 5.49
C GLU A 268 -0.01 11.78 5.06
N HIS A 269 0.95 11.94 4.13
CA HIS A 269 1.42 13.22 3.57
C HIS A 269 2.29 14.06 4.53
N GLY A 270 1.79 14.45 5.69
CA GLY A 270 2.53 15.13 6.75
C GLY A 270 3.17 16.49 6.38
N THR A 271 2.68 17.17 5.35
CA THR A 271 3.39 18.28 4.65
C THR A 271 3.94 19.37 5.54
N TYR A 272 3.18 19.82 6.56
CA TYR A 272 3.60 20.87 7.48
C TYR A 272 3.99 20.31 8.85
N MET A 273 4.58 19.11 8.87
CA MET A 273 5.07 18.47 10.09
C MET A 273 6.23 19.28 10.67
N ASP A 274 6.09 19.68 11.93
CA ASP A 274 7.13 20.37 12.69
C ASP A 274 7.89 19.41 13.64
N ASP A 275 8.92 19.93 14.31
CA ASP A 275 9.74 19.14 15.22
C ASP A 275 8.93 18.53 16.39
N GLU A 276 7.86 19.21 16.82
CA GLU A 276 6.98 18.71 17.88
C GLU A 276 6.15 17.52 17.39
N VAL A 277 5.58 17.59 16.18
CA VAL A 277 4.87 16.45 15.58
C VAL A 277 5.82 15.26 15.39
N MET A 278 7.06 15.50 14.89
CA MET A 278 8.06 14.44 14.73
C MET A 278 8.40 13.77 16.06
N ARG A 279 8.53 14.55 17.14
CA ARG A 279 8.74 14.01 18.49
C ARG A 279 7.55 13.18 18.96
N LEU A 280 6.33 13.72 18.84
CA LEU A 280 5.11 13.00 19.21
C LEU A 280 4.92 11.70 18.44
N MET A 281 5.17 11.69 17.13
CA MET A 281 5.08 10.47 16.31
C MET A 281 6.02 9.38 16.83
N LYS A 282 7.26 9.72 17.19
CA LYS A 282 8.20 8.76 17.79
C LYS A 282 7.73 8.25 19.16
N GLU A 283 7.20 9.13 20.01
CA GLU A 283 6.72 8.78 21.35
C GLU A 283 5.48 7.88 21.32
N HIS A 284 4.58 8.10 20.34
CA HIS A 284 3.34 7.33 20.17
C HIS A 284 3.50 6.13 19.24
N GLY A 285 4.65 5.97 18.56
CA GLY A 285 4.86 4.90 17.58
C GLY A 285 4.05 5.07 16.30
N THR A 286 3.69 6.32 15.96
CA THR A 286 2.95 6.64 14.74
C THR A 286 3.88 6.67 13.53
N TRP A 287 3.52 5.98 12.45
CA TRP A 287 4.30 5.89 11.22
C TRP A 287 4.05 7.07 10.29
N TYR A 288 5.03 7.42 9.49
CA TYR A 288 4.93 8.41 8.43
C TYR A 288 4.86 7.73 7.06
N VAL A 289 3.84 8.09 6.26
CA VAL A 289 3.66 7.66 4.86
C VAL A 289 3.78 8.91 3.98
N PRO A 290 4.93 9.14 3.32
CA PRO A 290 5.28 10.46 2.80
C PRO A 290 4.51 10.87 1.55
N THR A 291 4.27 9.97 0.59
CA THR A 291 3.54 10.26 -0.67
C THR A 291 4.11 11.44 -1.46
N ILE A 292 5.43 11.50 -1.56
CA ILE A 292 6.15 12.61 -2.20
C ILE A 292 5.76 12.71 -3.67
N LEU A 293 5.61 11.54 -4.32
CA LEU A 293 5.20 11.43 -5.72
C LEU A 293 3.90 12.19 -6.02
N ALA A 294 2.87 11.98 -5.20
CA ALA A 294 1.60 12.67 -5.37
C ALA A 294 1.75 14.19 -5.19
N GLY A 295 2.54 14.62 -4.19
CA GLY A 295 2.83 16.03 -3.95
C GLY A 295 3.50 16.69 -5.18
N ASN A 296 4.50 16.06 -5.74
CA ASN A 296 5.19 16.54 -6.94
C ASN A 296 4.28 16.53 -8.16
N TRP A 297 3.51 15.46 -8.35
CA TRP A 297 2.58 15.34 -9.47
C TRP A 297 1.51 16.46 -9.46
N VAL A 298 0.86 16.72 -8.31
CA VAL A 298 -0.16 17.78 -8.25
C VAL A 298 0.46 19.17 -8.46
N ALA A 299 1.70 19.40 -8.01
CA ALA A 299 2.39 20.65 -8.26
C ALA A 299 2.65 20.86 -9.76
N GLU A 300 3.05 19.82 -10.48
CA GLU A 300 3.23 19.88 -11.95
C GLU A 300 1.88 20.09 -12.66
N GLN A 301 0.84 19.36 -12.31
CA GLN A 301 -0.48 19.53 -12.94
C GLN A 301 -1.10 20.91 -12.66
N SER A 302 -0.73 21.58 -11.56
CA SER A 302 -1.19 22.93 -11.24
C SER A 302 -0.76 24.00 -12.24
N LYS A 303 0.29 23.70 -13.06
CA LYS A 303 0.78 24.58 -14.12
C LYS A 303 -0.11 24.56 -15.36
N ILE A 304 -0.99 23.55 -15.49
CA ILE A 304 -1.90 23.38 -16.62
C ILE A 304 -3.19 24.15 -16.34
N ASP A 305 -3.54 25.09 -17.20
CA ASP A 305 -4.76 25.88 -17.05
C ASP A 305 -6.00 24.98 -17.15
N GLY A 306 -6.92 25.15 -16.19
CA GLY A 306 -8.17 24.40 -16.13
C GLY A 306 -8.07 22.96 -15.66
N PHE A 307 -6.86 22.44 -15.34
CA PHE A 307 -6.71 21.09 -14.82
C PHE A 307 -7.34 20.97 -13.42
N PHE A 308 -7.07 21.93 -12.55
CA PHE A 308 -7.69 22.01 -11.22
C PHE A 308 -8.68 23.17 -11.12
N PRO A 309 -9.74 23.05 -10.27
CA PRO A 309 -10.57 24.19 -9.88
C PRO A 309 -9.72 25.32 -9.28
N GLU A 310 -10.19 26.58 -9.41
CA GLU A 310 -9.46 27.76 -8.90
C GLU A 310 -9.06 27.68 -7.42
N LEU A 311 -9.92 27.13 -6.56
CA LEU A 311 -9.62 26.93 -5.12
C LEU A 311 -8.55 25.85 -4.86
N VAL A 312 -8.38 24.91 -5.75
CA VAL A 312 -7.44 23.79 -5.62
C VAL A 312 -6.06 24.18 -6.13
N ARG A 313 -5.98 24.88 -7.27
CA ARG A 313 -4.75 25.19 -7.98
C ARG A 313 -3.62 25.78 -7.10
N PRO A 314 -3.86 26.85 -6.27
CA PRO A 314 -2.81 27.42 -5.44
C PRO A 314 -2.31 26.46 -4.35
N LYS A 315 -3.20 25.61 -3.80
CA LYS A 315 -2.81 24.58 -2.82
C LYS A 315 -1.92 23.52 -3.48
N ALA A 316 -2.30 23.08 -4.67
CA ALA A 316 -1.52 22.09 -5.46
C ALA A 316 -0.14 22.63 -5.82
N ALA A 317 -0.04 23.88 -6.25
CA ALA A 317 1.23 24.51 -6.59
C ALA A 317 2.23 24.58 -5.42
N ALA A 318 1.73 24.71 -4.20
CA ALA A 318 2.57 24.90 -3.00
C ALA A 318 3.10 23.60 -2.39
N ILE A 319 2.48 22.43 -2.70
CA ILE A 319 2.67 21.21 -1.89
C ILE A 319 3.97 20.45 -2.21
N GLY A 320 4.35 20.35 -3.48
CA GLY A 320 5.45 19.47 -3.92
C GLY A 320 6.78 19.71 -3.21
N PRO A 321 7.35 20.94 -3.26
CA PRO A 321 8.62 21.22 -2.58
C PRO A 321 8.55 21.01 -1.07
N LEU A 322 7.42 21.34 -0.44
CA LEU A 322 7.24 21.24 1.01
C LEU A 322 7.22 19.79 1.49
N ILE A 323 6.53 18.91 0.79
CA ILE A 323 6.42 17.49 1.19
C ILE A 323 7.79 16.79 1.09
N GLN A 324 8.56 17.09 0.05
CA GLN A 324 9.93 16.59 -0.12
C GLN A 324 10.87 17.06 1.01
N GLU A 325 10.81 18.35 1.34
CA GLU A 325 11.61 18.93 2.41
C GLU A 325 11.23 18.34 3.77
N THR A 326 9.93 18.19 4.04
CA THR A 326 9.41 17.59 5.27
C THR A 326 9.84 16.13 5.40
N PHE A 327 9.77 15.35 4.32
CA PHE A 327 10.28 13.98 4.31
C PHE A 327 11.75 13.93 4.75
N ALA A 328 12.61 14.77 4.14
CA ALA A 328 14.02 14.82 4.48
C ALA A 328 14.28 15.20 5.95
N LYS A 329 13.47 16.10 6.53
CA LYS A 329 13.54 16.46 7.96
C LYS A 329 13.08 15.31 8.85
N ALA A 330 11.95 14.68 8.54
CA ALA A 330 11.39 13.57 9.30
C ALA A 330 12.32 12.36 9.31
N TYR A 331 12.92 12.01 8.16
CA TYR A 331 13.92 10.96 8.07
C TYR A 331 15.12 11.23 8.99
N ARG A 332 15.72 12.43 8.90
CA ARG A 332 16.87 12.81 9.78
C ARG A 332 16.50 12.85 11.27
N ALA A 333 15.25 13.16 11.58
CA ALA A 333 14.74 13.15 12.97
C ALA A 333 14.45 11.72 13.48
N GLY A 334 14.55 10.69 12.64
CA GLY A 334 14.31 9.28 13.00
C GLY A 334 12.83 8.96 13.22
N VAL A 335 11.93 9.64 12.51
CA VAL A 335 10.51 9.26 12.47
C VAL A 335 10.39 7.92 11.73
N PRO A 336 9.63 6.93 12.22
CA PRO A 336 9.43 5.68 11.50
C PRO A 336 8.68 5.92 10.18
N ILE A 337 9.28 5.52 9.06
CA ILE A 337 8.76 5.75 7.71
C ILE A 337 8.43 4.43 7.05
N VAL A 338 7.28 4.37 6.38
CA VAL A 338 6.89 3.26 5.52
C VAL A 338 6.49 3.80 4.15
N PHE A 339 6.84 3.06 3.10
CA PHE A 339 6.59 3.43 1.70
C PHE A 339 5.10 3.61 1.40
N GLY A 340 4.76 4.67 0.68
CA GLY A 340 3.42 4.91 0.15
C GLY A 340 3.40 6.10 -0.78
N THR A 341 2.60 6.03 -1.85
CA THR A 341 2.69 6.91 -3.02
C THR A 341 1.51 7.84 -3.22
N ASP A 342 0.32 7.46 -2.73
CA ASP A 342 -0.97 8.07 -3.08
C ASP A 342 -1.29 7.97 -4.59
N THR A 343 -0.86 6.86 -5.24
CA THR A 343 -1.31 6.58 -6.61
C THR A 343 -2.82 6.41 -6.67
N GLY A 344 -3.40 6.98 -7.72
CA GLY A 344 -4.79 7.37 -7.81
C GLY A 344 -4.91 8.90 -7.81
N VAL A 345 -4.04 9.61 -7.10
CA VAL A 345 -3.73 11.02 -7.35
C VAL A 345 -2.75 11.11 -8.51
N SER A 346 -1.56 10.52 -8.42
CA SER A 346 -0.66 10.26 -9.55
C SER A 346 -1.07 8.99 -10.31
N PRO A 347 -0.56 8.75 -11.55
CA PRO A 347 -0.90 7.57 -12.34
C PRO A 347 -0.51 6.25 -11.66
N HIS A 348 -1.37 5.24 -11.78
CA HIS A 348 -1.05 3.88 -11.38
C HIS A 348 0.03 3.28 -12.28
N GLY A 349 0.98 2.57 -11.69
CA GLY A 349 2.17 2.04 -12.38
C GLY A 349 3.41 2.88 -12.15
N ASP A 350 3.26 4.15 -11.78
CA ASP A 350 4.35 5.07 -11.46
C ASP A 350 4.82 4.99 -10.00
N ASN A 351 4.21 4.12 -9.20
CA ASN A 351 4.48 3.96 -7.75
C ASN A 351 5.99 3.93 -7.42
N ALA A 352 6.80 3.27 -8.24
CA ALA A 352 8.23 3.10 -7.98
C ALA A 352 9.05 4.40 -8.08
N GLN A 353 8.50 5.48 -8.64
CA GLN A 353 9.16 6.80 -8.65
C GLN A 353 9.34 7.36 -7.23
N GLU A 354 8.51 6.96 -6.26
CA GLU A 354 8.66 7.33 -4.85
C GLU A 354 10.04 6.94 -4.29
N PHE A 355 10.62 5.80 -4.72
CA PHE A 355 11.96 5.40 -4.29
C PHE A 355 13.03 6.45 -4.61
N ALA A 356 13.02 7.00 -5.82
CA ALA A 356 13.96 8.02 -6.23
C ALA A 356 13.80 9.29 -5.38
N LEU A 357 12.56 9.70 -5.12
CA LEU A 357 12.24 10.87 -4.31
C LEU A 357 12.66 10.69 -2.83
N MET A 358 12.48 9.48 -2.28
CA MET A 358 12.97 9.16 -0.92
C MET A 358 14.50 9.21 -0.85
N VAL A 359 15.20 8.68 -1.87
CA VAL A 359 16.67 8.72 -1.93
C VAL A 359 17.18 10.15 -2.12
N GLU A 360 16.54 10.96 -2.96
CA GLU A 360 16.82 12.39 -3.11
C GLU A 360 16.60 13.17 -1.80
N GLY A 361 15.65 12.74 -0.96
CA GLY A 361 15.42 13.25 0.39
C GLY A 361 16.46 12.81 1.43
N GLY A 362 17.42 11.96 1.05
CA GLY A 362 18.56 11.53 1.88
C GLY A 362 18.44 10.15 2.52
N MET A 363 17.40 9.38 2.19
CA MET A 363 17.28 7.99 2.65
C MET A 363 18.20 7.08 1.81
N PRO A 364 19.04 6.21 2.40
CA PRO A 364 19.85 5.26 1.65
C PRO A 364 19.00 4.31 0.79
N PRO A 365 19.44 3.93 -0.42
CA PRO A 365 18.68 3.03 -1.30
C PRO A 365 18.21 1.74 -0.61
N MET A 366 19.03 1.11 0.22
CA MET A 366 18.64 -0.12 0.94
C MET A 366 17.49 0.13 1.92
N GLU A 367 17.49 1.26 2.63
CA GLU A 367 16.41 1.62 3.56
C GLU A 367 15.12 1.94 2.80
N ALA A 368 15.21 2.63 1.65
CA ALA A 368 14.07 2.87 0.78
C ALA A 368 13.45 1.55 0.29
N LEU A 369 14.27 0.57 -0.13
CA LEU A 369 13.78 -0.76 -0.53
C LEU A 369 13.14 -1.52 0.65
N LYS A 370 13.74 -1.48 1.83
CA LYS A 370 13.18 -2.09 3.04
C LYS A 370 11.86 -1.44 3.44
N SER A 371 11.69 -0.12 3.26
CA SER A 371 10.43 0.58 3.59
C SER A 371 9.24 0.08 2.78
N ALA A 372 9.47 -0.44 1.56
CA ALA A 372 8.46 -1.04 0.68
C ALA A 372 8.44 -2.58 0.72
N THR A 373 9.16 -3.21 1.61
CA THR A 373 9.22 -4.69 1.72
C THR A 373 9.06 -5.13 3.18
N SER A 374 10.15 -5.41 3.89
CA SER A 374 10.10 -5.92 5.27
C SER A 374 9.44 -4.94 6.25
N VAL A 375 9.76 -3.65 6.17
CA VAL A 375 9.17 -2.62 7.04
C VAL A 375 7.67 -2.48 6.78
N ALA A 376 7.23 -2.49 5.51
CA ALA A 376 5.81 -2.45 5.17
C ALA A 376 5.06 -3.70 5.65
N ALA A 377 5.70 -4.88 5.55
CA ALA A 377 5.12 -6.12 6.07
C ALA A 377 4.96 -6.10 7.60
N ASP A 378 5.96 -5.58 8.31
CA ASP A 378 5.91 -5.42 9.77
C ASP A 378 4.83 -4.39 10.18
N PHE A 379 4.73 -3.27 9.44
CA PHE A 379 3.68 -2.26 9.62
C PHE A 379 2.26 -2.85 9.45
N LEU A 380 2.06 -3.70 8.44
CA LEU A 380 0.79 -4.43 8.22
C LEU A 380 0.58 -5.60 9.17
N LYS A 381 1.56 -5.93 10.03
CA LYS A 381 1.55 -7.10 10.93
C LYS A 381 1.49 -8.45 10.19
N ILE A 382 2.09 -8.51 9.00
CA ILE A 382 2.22 -9.73 8.20
C ILE A 382 3.69 -10.15 7.99
N GLY A 383 4.62 -9.54 8.72
CA GLY A 383 6.07 -9.78 8.62
C GLY A 383 6.46 -11.24 8.86
N ASP A 384 5.66 -12.02 9.60
CA ASP A 384 5.88 -13.45 9.82
C ASP A 384 5.79 -14.26 8.52
N THR A 385 5.06 -13.78 7.52
CA THR A 385 4.78 -14.50 6.27
C THR A 385 5.24 -13.78 5.01
N HIS A 386 5.39 -12.45 5.02
CA HIS A 386 5.64 -11.62 3.83
C HIS A 386 6.81 -10.65 4.03
N GLY A 387 7.20 -9.97 2.94
CA GLY A 387 8.14 -8.86 2.95
C GLY A 387 9.62 -9.23 2.98
N ARG A 388 9.93 -10.52 3.09
CA ARG A 388 11.30 -11.05 3.11
C ARG A 388 11.40 -12.30 2.26
N LEU A 389 12.53 -12.50 1.58
CA LEU A 389 12.84 -13.75 0.88
C LEU A 389 13.62 -14.66 1.84
N GLN A 390 12.90 -15.54 2.53
CA GLN A 390 13.43 -16.50 3.51
C GLN A 390 12.62 -17.80 3.47
N PRO A 391 13.21 -18.94 3.82
CA PRO A 391 12.46 -20.21 3.94
C PRO A 391 11.24 -20.06 4.86
N GLY A 392 10.10 -20.58 4.42
CA GLY A 392 8.80 -20.51 5.08
C GLY A 392 7.94 -19.30 4.71
N LYS A 393 8.51 -18.23 4.11
CA LYS A 393 7.78 -17.06 3.65
C LYS A 393 7.02 -17.34 2.33
N ILE A 394 6.00 -16.54 2.07
CA ILE A 394 5.26 -16.55 0.81
C ILE A 394 6.18 -16.04 -0.31
N ALA A 395 6.12 -16.71 -1.45
CA ALA A 395 6.89 -16.36 -2.64
C ALA A 395 6.26 -15.18 -3.41
N ASP A 396 6.31 -14.00 -2.79
CA ASP A 396 6.07 -12.72 -3.44
C ASP A 396 7.43 -12.16 -3.87
N ILE A 397 7.72 -12.18 -5.17
CA ILE A 397 9.05 -11.93 -5.72
C ILE A 397 8.97 -11.00 -6.91
N VAL A 398 9.85 -10.01 -6.97
CA VAL A 398 10.03 -9.15 -8.14
C VAL A 398 11.48 -9.17 -8.61
N ALA A 399 11.70 -8.84 -9.89
CA ALA A 399 13.04 -8.62 -10.40
C ALA A 399 13.14 -7.37 -11.25
N VAL A 400 14.29 -6.70 -11.13
CA VAL A 400 14.63 -5.50 -11.88
C VAL A 400 15.97 -5.69 -12.59
N PRO A 401 16.21 -5.01 -13.74
CA PRO A 401 17.51 -5.03 -14.39
C PRO A 401 18.54 -4.22 -13.60
N GLY A 402 19.77 -4.68 -13.51
CA GLY A 402 20.85 -3.93 -12.84
C GLY A 402 20.79 -4.00 -11.32
N ASN A 403 21.37 -2.99 -10.66
CA ASN A 403 21.50 -2.90 -9.21
C ASN A 403 20.77 -1.67 -8.65
N PRO A 404 19.66 -1.81 -7.91
CA PRO A 404 18.93 -0.68 -7.35
C PRO A 404 19.71 0.07 -6.24
N LEU A 405 20.81 -0.49 -5.75
CA LEU A 405 21.68 0.21 -4.80
C LEU A 405 22.64 1.20 -5.49
N ASP A 406 22.90 1.01 -6.79
CA ASP A 406 23.72 1.92 -7.62
C ASP A 406 22.84 2.96 -8.32
N ASP A 407 21.68 2.55 -8.82
CA ASP A 407 20.65 3.40 -9.41
C ASP A 407 19.26 2.94 -8.99
N ILE A 408 18.67 3.64 -8.04
CA ILE A 408 17.36 3.30 -7.49
C ILE A 408 16.23 3.38 -8.53
N ARG A 409 16.40 4.16 -9.62
CA ARG A 409 15.42 4.29 -10.70
C ARG A 409 15.21 3.02 -11.50
N VAL A 410 16.09 2.02 -11.37
CA VAL A 410 15.82 0.69 -11.97
C VAL A 410 14.55 0.04 -11.41
N MET A 411 14.10 0.44 -10.22
CA MET A 411 12.85 -0.01 -9.62
C MET A 411 11.60 0.34 -10.46
N GLU A 412 11.67 1.36 -11.32
CA GLU A 412 10.62 1.71 -12.28
C GLU A 412 10.51 0.71 -13.45
N ARG A 413 11.45 -0.24 -13.55
CA ARG A 413 11.56 -1.19 -14.66
C ARG A 413 11.42 -2.64 -14.19
N VAL A 414 10.49 -2.91 -13.27
CA VAL A 414 10.19 -4.28 -12.85
C VAL A 414 9.79 -5.10 -14.07
N HIS A 415 10.51 -6.20 -14.34
CA HIS A 415 10.29 -7.06 -15.51
C HIS A 415 9.85 -8.47 -15.15
N PHE A 416 9.92 -8.85 -13.87
CA PHE A 416 9.38 -10.11 -13.35
C PHE A 416 8.54 -9.83 -12.10
N VAL A 417 7.37 -10.49 -12.03
CA VAL A 417 6.46 -10.41 -10.86
C VAL A 417 5.91 -11.79 -10.58
N MET A 418 6.11 -12.26 -9.36
CA MET A 418 5.50 -13.45 -8.78
C MET A 418 4.76 -13.05 -7.50
N GLN A 419 3.55 -13.56 -7.32
CA GLN A 419 2.76 -13.38 -6.11
C GLN A 419 2.21 -14.73 -5.66
N GLY A 420 2.51 -15.14 -4.43
CA GLY A 420 2.09 -16.44 -3.89
C GLY A 420 2.55 -17.62 -4.76
N GLY A 421 3.78 -17.58 -5.27
CA GLY A 421 4.32 -18.60 -6.17
C GLY A 421 3.80 -18.58 -7.61
N ARG A 422 2.80 -17.74 -7.91
CA ARG A 422 2.23 -17.59 -9.25
C ARG A 422 2.90 -16.45 -10.02
N VAL A 423 3.40 -16.73 -11.22
CA VAL A 423 4.00 -15.73 -12.10
C VAL A 423 2.92 -14.91 -12.80
N HIS A 424 2.99 -13.60 -12.68
CA HIS A 424 2.10 -12.62 -13.31
C HIS A 424 2.76 -11.87 -14.47
N LYS A 425 4.07 -11.63 -14.38
CA LYS A 425 4.86 -10.96 -15.42
C LYS A 425 6.18 -11.70 -15.61
N ARG A 426 6.60 -11.86 -16.86
CA ARG A 426 7.89 -12.46 -17.25
C ARG A 426 8.71 -11.44 -18.03
N PRO A 427 10.07 -11.53 -18.01
CA PRO A 427 10.95 -10.77 -18.89
C PRO A 427 10.59 -10.87 -20.36
#